data_d4aceac9102540757ef160fd52572afe
#
_entry.id   d4aceac9102540757ef160fd52572afe
#
_cell.length_a   1.000
_cell.length_b   1.000
_cell.length_c   1.000
_cell.angle_alpha   90.00
_cell.angle_beta   90.00
_cell.angle_gamma   90.00
#
_symmetry.space_group_name_H-M   'P 1'
#
loop_
_entity.id
_entity.type
_entity.pdbx_description
1 polymer ?
#
loop_
_entity_poly.entity_id
_entity_poly.type
_entity_poly.pdbx_seq_one_letter_code
_entity_poly.pdbx_strand_id
1 'polypeptide(L)'
;MSSLARFRNRYQLLATVLVTGVQLPAVLWLCWLTRTPIPAIAAVLISRPYLRQFEAPWQTMQPARSVYLALGWWAACAVFDVLMLPAALAVRAGVPSVAAWSLAGAFALGMGVDSVLGRPRVRRKAVRIAGLPPELDGYRIGQLSDVHCGPYATEKQVASWVSRLNALELDLVTVTGDLITHGSTYVEAVARALGGLRAKDGAFACMGNHDYFTDGEHLVRQLRHNGLTVLRNEGVVLERNGARLYVAGVDDTWTRRDDLDRALAKRPEGVPTVLLAHDPDLFPEAEAQAVELTLSGHTHGGQLGVPGVPRLSLGRFVTVWAAGLYRRDRSWLYVNRGAGTTGPPARLGAPAELAVITLRRA
;
A
#
# COMPACT_ATOMS: atom_id res chain seq x y z
N MET A 1 6.88 -10.92 31.12
CA MET A 1 6.63 -9.99 30.00
C MET A 1 5.91 -10.76 28.91
N SER A 2 4.74 -10.28 28.45
CA SER A 2 3.97 -10.92 27.39
C SER A 2 4.75 -10.92 26.06
N SER A 3 4.43 -11.85 25.15
CA SER A 3 5.04 -11.93 23.80
C SER A 3 4.89 -10.60 23.02
N LEU A 4 3.77 -9.91 23.20
CA LEU A 4 3.47 -8.58 22.65
C LEU A 4 4.43 -7.49 23.16
N ALA A 5 4.81 -7.51 24.44
CA ALA A 5 5.76 -6.53 24.99
C ALA A 5 7.18 -6.73 24.43
N ARG A 6 7.60 -7.99 24.22
CA ARG A 6 8.89 -8.31 23.57
C ARG A 6 8.91 -7.92 22.11
N PHE A 7 7.83 -8.13 21.38
CA PHE A 7 7.68 -7.71 19.98
C PHE A 7 7.75 -6.18 19.87
N ARG A 8 6.99 -5.45 20.69
CA ARG A 8 7.00 -3.98 20.73
C ARG A 8 8.39 -3.42 21.00
N ASN A 9 9.12 -3.95 21.98
CA ASN A 9 10.46 -3.48 22.31
C ASN A 9 11.47 -3.72 21.18
N ARG A 10 11.38 -4.86 20.50
CA ARG A 10 12.24 -5.15 19.32
C ARG A 10 11.92 -4.21 18.16
N TYR A 11 10.64 -3.95 17.91
CA TYR A 11 10.21 -3.04 16.83
C TYR A 11 10.63 -1.61 17.14
N GLN A 12 10.49 -1.16 18.39
CA GLN A 12 10.94 0.15 18.85
C GLN A 12 12.46 0.32 18.68
N LEU A 13 13.23 -0.69 19.08
CA LEU A 13 14.68 -0.67 18.92
C LEU A 13 15.08 -0.61 17.45
N LEU A 14 14.49 -1.46 16.61
CA LEU A 14 14.74 -1.48 15.18
C LEU A 14 14.38 -0.14 14.53
N ALA A 15 13.20 0.40 14.83
CA ALA A 15 12.78 1.71 14.34
C ALA A 15 13.74 2.82 14.78
N THR A 16 14.19 2.80 16.02
CA THR A 16 15.17 3.79 16.53
C THR A 16 16.51 3.70 15.79
N VAL A 17 17.01 2.47 15.58
CA VAL A 17 18.27 2.24 14.85
C VAL A 17 18.16 2.68 13.39
N LEU A 18 17.08 2.30 12.71
CA LEU A 18 16.84 2.68 11.31
C LEU A 18 16.70 4.19 11.15
N VAL A 19 15.92 4.82 12.03
CA VAL A 19 15.72 6.28 12.04
C VAL A 19 17.02 7.03 12.28
N THR A 20 17.81 6.57 13.25
CA THR A 20 19.11 7.19 13.54
C THR A 20 20.07 7.00 12.37
N GLY A 21 20.15 5.78 11.81
CA GLY A 21 21.01 5.47 10.68
C GLY A 21 20.70 6.29 9.44
N VAL A 22 19.39 6.42 9.10
CA VAL A 22 18.95 7.17 7.91
C VAL A 22 19.21 8.66 8.03
N GLN A 23 19.09 9.26 9.20
CA GLN A 23 19.28 10.71 9.32
C GLN A 23 20.73 11.11 9.63
N LEU A 24 21.57 10.19 10.10
CA LEU A 24 22.91 10.50 10.60
C LEU A 24 23.81 11.19 9.57
N PRO A 25 23.94 10.71 8.31
CA PRO A 25 24.79 11.37 7.32
C PRO A 25 24.34 12.80 7.01
N ALA A 26 23.03 13.00 6.77
CA ALA A 26 22.48 14.32 6.49
C ALA A 26 22.66 15.30 7.67
N VAL A 27 22.43 14.81 8.90
CA VAL A 27 22.60 15.59 10.13
C VAL A 27 24.06 15.97 10.35
N LEU A 28 24.99 15.04 10.19
CA LEU A 28 26.43 15.29 10.31
C LEU A 28 26.89 16.33 9.28
N TRP A 29 26.42 16.19 8.03
CA TRP A 29 26.72 17.17 6.98
C TRP A 29 26.20 18.57 7.32
N LEU A 30 24.95 18.68 7.81
CA LEU A 30 24.37 19.95 8.24
C LEU A 30 25.12 20.55 9.43
N CYS A 31 25.51 19.72 10.41
CA CYS A 31 26.32 20.18 11.54
C CYS A 31 27.71 20.72 11.08
N TRP A 32 28.33 20.03 10.15
CA TRP A 32 29.59 20.45 9.54
C TRP A 32 29.43 21.77 8.76
N LEU A 33 28.36 21.88 7.94
CA LEU A 33 28.08 23.08 7.15
C LEU A 33 27.80 24.31 8.02
N THR A 34 26.98 24.15 9.06
CA THR A 34 26.55 25.20 9.95
C THR A 34 27.55 25.47 11.07
N ARG A 35 28.53 24.57 11.26
CA ARG A 35 29.51 24.60 12.37
C ARG A 35 28.87 24.66 13.76
N THR A 36 27.66 24.04 13.90
CA THR A 36 26.91 24.04 15.17
C THR A 36 26.25 22.68 15.37
N PRO A 37 25.92 22.25 16.60
CA PRO A 37 25.16 21.05 16.89
C PRO A 37 23.63 21.23 16.70
N ILE A 38 23.17 22.43 16.33
CA ILE A 38 21.72 22.73 16.19
C ILE A 38 21.01 21.75 15.31
N PRO A 39 21.51 21.31 14.12
CA PRO A 39 20.85 20.32 13.30
C PRO A 39 20.64 18.97 14.02
N ALA A 40 21.57 18.54 14.84
CA ALA A 40 21.44 17.29 15.61
C ALA A 40 20.36 17.42 16.68
N ILE A 41 20.30 18.55 17.38
CA ILE A 41 19.25 18.84 18.38
C ILE A 41 17.89 18.88 17.68
N ALA A 42 17.77 19.56 16.55
CA ALA A 42 16.54 19.63 15.76
C ALA A 42 16.09 18.26 15.30
N ALA A 43 16.99 17.41 14.80
CA ALA A 43 16.70 16.06 14.36
C ALA A 43 16.12 15.19 15.49
N VAL A 44 16.67 15.30 16.70
CA VAL A 44 16.15 14.61 17.89
C VAL A 44 14.75 15.10 18.24
N LEU A 45 14.54 16.41 18.27
CA LEU A 45 13.25 17.03 18.60
C LEU A 45 12.17 16.67 17.57
N ILE A 46 12.49 16.68 16.28
CA ILE A 46 11.58 16.30 15.19
C ILE A 46 11.23 14.81 15.27
N SER A 47 12.19 13.95 15.62
CA SER A 47 11.99 12.51 15.68
C SER A 47 11.21 12.05 16.94
N ARG A 48 11.24 12.84 18.00
CA ARG A 48 10.64 12.49 19.31
C ARG A 48 9.14 12.15 19.26
N PRO A 49 8.25 12.85 18.53
CA PRO A 49 6.84 12.50 18.45
C PRO A 49 6.59 11.10 17.91
N TYR A 50 7.36 10.66 16.91
CA TYR A 50 7.27 9.31 16.36
C TYR A 50 7.75 8.26 17.37
N LEU A 51 8.89 8.46 17.99
CA LEU A 51 9.44 7.50 18.94
C LEU A 51 8.53 7.34 20.16
N ARG A 52 7.88 8.41 20.61
CA ARG A 52 6.90 8.37 21.70
C ARG A 52 5.65 7.55 21.41
N GLN A 53 5.27 7.35 20.14
CA GLN A 53 4.11 6.53 19.81
C GLN A 53 4.28 5.08 20.27
N PHE A 54 5.51 4.56 20.31
CA PHE A 54 5.77 3.19 20.77
C PHE A 54 5.63 3.03 22.30
N GLU A 55 5.49 4.14 23.05
CA GLU A 55 5.21 4.13 24.49
C GLU A 55 3.72 3.84 24.79
N ALA A 56 2.82 4.18 23.85
CA ALA A 56 1.38 3.99 23.96
C ALA A 56 0.92 2.65 23.38
N PRO A 57 -0.21 2.08 23.88
CA PRO A 57 -0.86 0.94 23.21
C PRO A 57 -1.27 1.33 21.79
N TRP A 58 -1.05 0.43 20.82
CA TRP A 58 -1.33 0.67 19.40
C TRP A 58 -2.77 1.11 19.13
N GLN A 59 -3.73 0.60 19.91
CA GLN A 59 -5.16 0.95 19.82
C GLN A 59 -5.46 2.42 20.18
N THR A 60 -4.58 3.06 20.95
CA THR A 60 -4.73 4.46 21.36
C THR A 60 -3.86 5.42 20.55
N MET A 61 -3.07 4.92 19.61
CA MET A 61 -2.25 5.75 18.74
C MET A 61 -3.15 6.60 17.83
N GLN A 62 -2.90 7.91 17.84
CA GLN A 62 -3.60 8.85 16.97
C GLN A 62 -2.61 9.36 15.92
N PRO A 63 -3.01 9.45 14.64
CA PRO A 63 -2.17 9.95 13.58
C PRO A 63 -1.96 11.46 13.73
N ALA A 64 -1.01 11.87 14.57
CA ALA A 64 -0.68 13.27 14.80
C ALA A 64 0.17 13.86 13.66
N ARG A 65 -0.08 15.10 13.25
CA ARG A 65 0.72 15.79 12.23
C ARG A 65 2.23 15.82 12.55
N SER A 66 2.59 15.93 13.83
CA SER A 66 3.98 15.90 14.28
C SER A 66 4.72 14.61 13.96
N VAL A 67 4.00 13.47 13.93
CA VAL A 67 4.56 12.18 13.54
C VAL A 67 4.90 12.16 12.06
N TYR A 68 4.01 12.67 11.24
CA TYR A 68 4.24 12.76 9.80
C TYR A 68 5.33 13.77 9.45
N LEU A 69 5.51 14.84 10.24
CA LEU A 69 6.67 15.74 10.10
C LEU A 69 7.98 14.98 10.36
N ALA A 70 8.04 14.13 11.40
CA ALA A 70 9.19 13.28 11.65
C ALA A 70 9.46 12.31 10.48
N LEU A 71 8.43 11.66 9.98
CA LEU A 71 8.53 10.76 8.83
C LEU A 71 8.96 11.49 7.55
N GLY A 72 8.43 12.70 7.31
CA GLY A 72 8.84 13.55 6.20
C GLY A 72 10.30 13.98 6.29
N TRP A 73 10.75 14.34 7.48
CA TRP A 73 12.16 14.66 7.75
C TRP A 73 13.08 13.47 7.43
N TRP A 74 12.73 12.26 7.86
CA TRP A 74 13.56 11.07 7.58
C TRP A 74 13.55 10.70 6.11
N ALA A 75 12.40 10.86 5.43
CA ALA A 75 12.36 10.70 3.98
C ALA A 75 13.28 11.70 3.27
N ALA A 76 13.29 12.94 3.72
CA ALA A 76 14.19 13.97 3.19
C ALA A 76 15.67 13.62 3.43
N CYS A 77 16.01 13.10 4.63
CA CYS A 77 17.37 12.63 4.92
C CYS A 77 17.75 11.43 4.02
N ALA A 78 16.87 10.43 3.90
CA ALA A 78 17.13 9.28 3.03
C ALA A 78 17.34 9.68 1.56
N VAL A 79 16.52 10.61 1.07
CA VAL A 79 16.67 11.18 -0.29
C VAL A 79 17.99 11.90 -0.42
N PHE A 80 18.35 12.73 0.57
CA PHE A 80 19.63 13.42 0.61
C PHE A 80 20.80 12.44 0.54
N ASP A 81 20.79 11.38 1.35
CA ASP A 81 21.87 10.39 1.39
C ASP A 81 22.02 9.65 0.06
N VAL A 82 20.89 9.24 -0.54
CA VAL A 82 20.88 8.54 -1.85
C VAL A 82 21.38 9.43 -2.99
N LEU A 83 21.20 10.74 -2.90
CA LEU A 83 21.60 11.68 -3.94
C LEU A 83 22.99 12.27 -3.69
N MET A 84 23.30 12.63 -2.45
CA MET A 84 24.55 13.29 -2.10
C MET A 84 25.75 12.35 -2.19
N LEU A 85 25.61 11.09 -1.80
CA LEU A 85 26.69 10.12 -1.89
C LEU A 85 27.12 9.85 -3.33
N PRO A 86 26.24 9.52 -4.27
CA PRO A 86 26.60 9.36 -5.68
C PRO A 86 27.18 10.65 -6.30
N ALA A 87 26.62 11.83 -5.96
CA ALA A 87 27.13 13.10 -6.47
C ALA A 87 28.55 13.36 -5.96
N ALA A 88 28.81 13.11 -4.67
CA ALA A 88 30.15 13.26 -4.10
C ALA A 88 31.16 12.29 -4.74
N LEU A 89 30.76 11.05 -5.00
CA LEU A 89 31.59 10.06 -5.70
C LEU A 89 31.87 10.48 -7.15
N ALA A 90 30.85 11.01 -7.85
CA ALA A 90 31.00 11.52 -9.21
C ALA A 90 31.98 12.69 -9.29
N VAL A 91 31.93 13.63 -8.31
CA VAL A 91 32.89 14.73 -8.21
C VAL A 91 34.31 14.20 -7.98
N ARG A 92 34.49 13.20 -7.11
CA ARG A 92 35.79 12.56 -6.92
C ARG A 92 36.29 11.82 -8.17
N ALA A 93 35.39 11.35 -9.02
CA ALA A 93 35.70 10.73 -10.29
C ALA A 93 35.92 11.74 -11.43
N GLY A 94 35.97 13.03 -11.15
CA GLY A 94 36.30 14.09 -12.12
C GLY A 94 35.08 14.73 -12.82
N VAL A 95 33.85 14.38 -12.43
CA VAL A 95 32.65 15.08 -12.93
C VAL A 95 32.62 16.51 -12.35
N PRO A 96 32.37 17.55 -13.20
CA PRO A 96 32.26 18.93 -12.68
C PRO A 96 31.23 19.02 -11.56
N SER A 97 31.61 19.62 -10.43
CA SER A 97 30.79 19.70 -9.22
C SER A 97 29.42 20.30 -9.49
N VAL A 98 29.35 21.39 -10.31
CA VAL A 98 28.10 22.03 -10.71
C VAL A 98 27.16 21.05 -11.40
N ALA A 99 27.68 20.23 -12.33
CA ALA A 99 26.87 19.24 -13.06
C ALA A 99 26.34 18.15 -12.12
N ALA A 100 27.18 17.61 -11.23
CA ALA A 100 26.80 16.56 -10.27
C ALA A 100 25.71 17.08 -9.29
N TRP A 101 25.90 18.27 -8.72
CA TRP A 101 24.95 18.85 -7.77
C TRP A 101 23.65 19.33 -8.44
N SER A 102 23.71 19.86 -9.66
CA SER A 102 22.51 20.25 -10.42
C SER A 102 21.66 19.03 -10.75
N LEU A 103 22.28 17.92 -11.16
CA LEU A 103 21.57 16.67 -11.46
C LEU A 103 20.92 16.10 -10.18
N ALA A 104 21.64 16.06 -9.07
CA ALA A 104 21.10 15.61 -7.79
C ALA A 104 19.92 16.48 -7.33
N GLY A 105 20.05 17.82 -7.45
CA GLY A 105 18.99 18.78 -7.12
C GLY A 105 17.76 18.64 -8.02
N ALA A 106 17.94 18.49 -9.33
CA ALA A 106 16.84 18.28 -10.27
C ALA A 106 16.09 16.97 -10.00
N PHE A 107 16.84 15.90 -9.64
CA PHE A 107 16.25 14.61 -9.27
C PHE A 107 15.47 14.71 -7.95
N ALA A 108 16.02 15.38 -6.92
CA ALA A 108 15.33 15.61 -5.64
C ALA A 108 14.06 16.44 -5.83
N LEU A 109 14.12 17.50 -6.66
CA LEU A 109 12.96 18.32 -6.98
C LEU A 109 11.88 17.51 -7.71
N GLY A 110 12.26 16.73 -8.73
CA GLY A 110 11.34 15.85 -9.47
C GLY A 110 10.65 14.84 -8.56
N MET A 111 11.39 14.26 -7.62
CA MET A 111 10.85 13.36 -6.61
C MET A 111 9.87 14.05 -5.67
N GLY A 112 10.23 15.22 -5.16
CA GLY A 112 9.37 16.01 -4.30
C GLY A 112 8.05 16.38 -4.97
N VAL A 113 8.11 16.80 -6.23
CA VAL A 113 6.94 17.11 -7.05
C VAL A 113 6.06 15.87 -7.27
N ASP A 114 6.63 14.72 -7.66
CA ASP A 114 5.85 13.49 -7.89
C ASP A 114 5.23 12.97 -6.58
N SER A 115 5.90 13.14 -5.45
CA SER A 115 5.39 12.75 -4.13
C SER A 115 4.23 13.62 -3.65
N VAL A 116 4.32 14.93 -3.84
CA VAL A 116 3.32 15.89 -3.33
C VAL A 116 2.15 16.09 -4.30
N LEU A 117 2.42 16.13 -5.60
CA LEU A 117 1.43 16.38 -6.64
C LEU A 117 0.97 15.10 -7.36
N GLY A 118 1.64 13.99 -7.10
CA GLY A 118 1.38 12.71 -7.77
C GLY A 118 -0.02 12.19 -7.49
N ARG A 119 -0.92 12.28 -8.50
CA ARG A 119 -2.22 11.61 -8.42
C ARG A 119 -2.04 10.13 -8.74
N PRO A 120 -2.77 9.21 -8.09
CA PRO A 120 -2.71 7.79 -8.44
C PRO A 120 -2.93 7.58 -9.93
N ARG A 121 -2.05 6.84 -10.60
CA ARG A 121 -2.12 6.59 -12.05
C ARG A 121 -3.05 5.42 -12.32
N VAL A 122 -3.92 5.51 -13.33
CA VAL A 122 -4.74 4.36 -13.75
C VAL A 122 -3.85 3.36 -14.50
N ARG A 123 -3.72 2.16 -13.94
CA ARG A 123 -2.98 1.03 -14.52
C ARG A 123 -3.94 -0.01 -15.06
N ARG A 124 -3.82 -0.34 -16.34
CA ARG A 124 -4.65 -1.37 -16.99
C ARG A 124 -3.83 -2.62 -17.26
N LYS A 125 -4.36 -3.78 -16.86
CA LYS A 125 -3.79 -5.11 -17.12
C LYS A 125 -4.87 -6.04 -17.63
N ALA A 126 -4.49 -6.94 -18.51
CA ALA A 126 -5.34 -8.04 -18.96
C ALA A 126 -4.79 -9.35 -18.37
N VAL A 127 -5.69 -10.21 -17.90
CA VAL A 127 -5.38 -11.50 -17.31
C VAL A 127 -6.13 -12.56 -18.13
N ARG A 128 -5.40 -13.53 -18.66
CA ARG A 128 -5.98 -14.63 -19.45
C ARG A 128 -6.29 -15.81 -18.53
N ILE A 129 -7.57 -16.14 -18.41
CA ILE A 129 -8.06 -17.22 -17.55
C ILE A 129 -8.53 -18.38 -18.44
N ALA A 130 -7.95 -19.56 -18.18
CA ALA A 130 -8.38 -20.78 -18.86
C ALA A 130 -9.79 -21.18 -18.39
N GLY A 131 -10.66 -21.50 -19.34
CA GLY A 131 -12.04 -21.87 -19.01
C GLY A 131 -12.95 -20.70 -18.62
N LEU A 132 -12.51 -19.45 -18.79
CA LEU A 132 -13.37 -18.28 -18.55
C LEU A 132 -14.62 -18.35 -19.46
N PRO A 133 -15.85 -18.25 -18.90
CA PRO A 133 -17.07 -18.16 -19.70
C PRO A 133 -17.02 -16.98 -20.69
N PRO A 134 -17.58 -17.12 -21.91
CA PRO A 134 -17.59 -16.04 -22.91
C PRO A 134 -18.20 -14.75 -22.40
N GLU A 135 -19.20 -14.81 -21.55
CA GLU A 135 -19.95 -13.69 -20.97
C GLU A 135 -19.07 -12.85 -20.02
N LEU A 136 -17.99 -13.44 -19.51
CA LEU A 136 -17.00 -12.77 -18.67
C LEU A 136 -15.76 -12.32 -19.45
N ASP A 137 -15.67 -12.57 -20.77
CA ASP A 137 -14.59 -11.99 -21.57
C ASP A 137 -14.76 -10.49 -21.66
N GLY A 138 -13.73 -9.75 -21.26
CA GLY A 138 -13.80 -8.30 -21.14
C GLY A 138 -14.30 -7.78 -19.79
N TYR A 139 -14.61 -8.64 -18.81
CA TYR A 139 -15.05 -8.24 -17.49
C TYR A 139 -13.96 -7.40 -16.79
N ARG A 140 -14.36 -6.23 -16.27
CA ARG A 140 -13.44 -5.20 -15.79
C ARG A 140 -13.54 -5.03 -14.28
N ILE A 141 -12.46 -5.36 -13.59
CA ILE A 141 -12.34 -5.24 -12.14
C ILE A 141 -11.49 -4.02 -11.82
N GLY A 142 -12.06 -3.04 -11.13
CA GLY A 142 -11.31 -1.94 -10.52
C GLY A 142 -10.72 -2.37 -9.19
N GLN A 143 -9.47 -2.03 -8.92
CA GLN A 143 -8.86 -2.27 -7.63
C GLN A 143 -8.33 -0.97 -7.03
N LEU A 144 -8.74 -0.69 -5.81
CA LEU A 144 -8.20 0.30 -4.90
C LEU A 144 -7.55 -0.43 -3.73
N SER A 145 -6.39 -0.01 -3.28
CA SER A 145 -5.67 -0.64 -2.16
C SER A 145 -4.89 0.38 -1.38
N ASP A 146 -4.58 0.06 -0.13
CA ASP A 146 -3.65 0.83 0.70
C ASP A 146 -4.00 2.32 0.70
N VAL A 147 -5.23 2.61 1.08
CA VAL A 147 -5.80 3.97 1.07
C VAL A 147 -5.14 4.81 2.14
N HIS A 148 -4.90 4.22 3.32
CA HIS A 148 -4.32 4.87 4.49
C HIS A 148 -4.94 6.23 4.77
N CYS A 149 -6.28 6.28 4.81
CA CYS A 149 -7.02 7.51 5.10
C CYS A 149 -6.53 8.13 6.40
N GLY A 150 -6.20 9.41 6.34
CA GLY A 150 -5.54 10.09 7.43
C GLY A 150 -5.24 11.56 7.12
N PRO A 151 -4.26 12.16 7.81
CA PRO A 151 -3.92 13.56 7.61
C PRO A 151 -3.43 13.93 6.21
N TYR A 152 -2.88 12.95 5.46
CA TYR A 152 -2.38 13.14 4.09
C TYR A 152 -3.35 12.60 3.04
N ALA A 153 -3.84 11.37 3.20
CA ALA A 153 -4.91 10.83 2.36
C ALA A 153 -6.26 11.19 2.98
N THR A 154 -6.68 12.44 2.83
CA THR A 154 -7.92 12.95 3.44
C THR A 154 -9.15 12.32 2.80
N GLU A 155 -10.30 12.37 3.49
CA GLU A 155 -11.59 11.92 2.95
C GLU A 155 -11.85 12.49 1.55
N LYS A 156 -11.58 13.78 1.33
CA LYS A 156 -11.74 14.44 0.03
C LYS A 156 -10.85 13.82 -1.06
N GLN A 157 -9.62 13.46 -0.72
CA GLN A 157 -8.73 12.79 -1.67
C GLN A 157 -9.21 11.39 -1.99
N VAL A 158 -9.62 10.60 -0.98
CA VAL A 158 -10.20 9.27 -1.19
C VAL A 158 -11.45 9.36 -2.07
N ALA A 159 -12.37 10.28 -1.79
CA ALA A 159 -13.55 10.53 -2.63
C ALA A 159 -13.18 10.90 -4.07
N SER A 160 -12.07 11.62 -4.28
CA SER A 160 -11.58 11.92 -5.64
C SER A 160 -11.06 10.67 -6.36
N TRP A 161 -10.43 9.72 -5.65
CA TRP A 161 -10.00 8.44 -6.23
C TRP A 161 -11.20 7.56 -6.57
N VAL A 162 -12.21 7.52 -5.68
CA VAL A 162 -13.49 6.86 -5.92
C VAL A 162 -14.17 7.41 -7.18
N SER A 163 -14.28 8.72 -7.31
CA SER A 163 -14.86 9.37 -8.50
C SER A 163 -14.12 8.99 -9.78
N ARG A 164 -12.79 8.89 -9.72
CA ARG A 164 -11.97 8.46 -10.88
C ARG A 164 -12.18 6.99 -11.24
N LEU A 165 -12.36 6.10 -10.26
CA LEU A 165 -12.71 4.70 -10.53
C LEU A 165 -14.10 4.60 -11.14
N ASN A 166 -15.08 5.31 -10.60
CA ASN A 166 -16.45 5.31 -11.11
C ASN A 166 -16.52 5.76 -12.59
N ALA A 167 -15.68 6.73 -12.99
CA ALA A 167 -15.60 7.19 -14.38
C ALA A 167 -15.03 6.13 -15.35
N LEU A 168 -14.57 4.99 -14.86
CA LEU A 168 -14.03 3.92 -15.69
C LEU A 168 -15.07 2.86 -16.10
N GLU A 169 -16.32 2.97 -15.66
CA GLU A 169 -17.43 2.06 -15.98
C GLU A 169 -17.07 0.58 -15.73
N LEU A 170 -16.76 0.25 -14.48
CA LEU A 170 -16.29 -1.05 -14.05
C LEU A 170 -17.46 -2.03 -13.83
N ASP A 171 -17.18 -3.31 -14.02
CA ASP A 171 -18.15 -4.35 -13.69
C ASP A 171 -18.12 -4.67 -12.19
N LEU A 172 -16.94 -4.70 -11.59
CA LEU A 172 -16.70 -4.93 -10.17
C LEU A 172 -15.69 -3.93 -9.64
N VAL A 173 -15.81 -3.50 -8.38
CA VAL A 173 -14.75 -2.79 -7.67
C VAL A 173 -14.33 -3.59 -6.45
N THR A 174 -13.02 -3.69 -6.25
CA THR A 174 -12.40 -4.35 -5.10
C THR A 174 -11.55 -3.37 -4.31
N VAL A 175 -11.58 -3.49 -2.99
CA VAL A 175 -10.73 -2.72 -2.07
C VAL A 175 -9.93 -3.71 -1.24
N THR A 176 -8.61 -3.73 -1.45
CA THR A 176 -7.74 -4.78 -0.91
C THR A 176 -6.94 -4.32 0.31
N GLY A 177 -7.67 -3.90 1.37
CA GLY A 177 -7.12 -3.64 2.71
C GLY A 177 -6.34 -2.34 2.88
N ASP A 178 -5.89 -2.11 4.11
CA ASP A 178 -5.15 -0.95 4.59
C ASP A 178 -5.88 0.37 4.30
N LEU A 179 -7.13 0.44 4.77
CA LEU A 179 -8.02 1.59 4.54
C LEU A 179 -7.65 2.78 5.41
N ILE A 180 -7.13 2.52 6.61
CA ILE A 180 -6.62 3.51 7.56
C ILE A 180 -5.19 3.12 7.98
N THR A 181 -4.44 4.06 8.54
CA THR A 181 -3.09 3.76 9.04
C THR A 181 -3.13 3.18 10.45
N HIS A 182 -3.85 3.81 11.35
CA HIS A 182 -4.09 3.39 12.74
C HIS A 182 -5.06 4.35 13.43
N GLY A 183 -5.62 3.94 14.57
CA GLY A 183 -6.58 4.73 15.33
C GLY A 183 -7.96 4.81 14.68
N SER A 184 -8.97 5.28 15.39
CA SER A 184 -10.37 5.29 14.93
C SER A 184 -10.83 6.59 14.27
N THR A 185 -10.01 7.65 14.32
CA THR A 185 -10.41 9.02 13.91
C THR A 185 -10.90 9.12 12.46
N TYR A 186 -10.43 8.25 11.57
CA TYR A 186 -10.74 8.33 10.14
C TYR A 186 -11.62 7.19 9.64
N VAL A 187 -12.15 6.35 10.54
CA VAL A 187 -12.98 5.19 10.18
C VAL A 187 -14.24 5.62 9.44
N GLU A 188 -15.00 6.57 10.00
CA GLU A 188 -16.21 7.06 9.35
C GLU A 188 -15.92 7.81 8.05
N ALA A 189 -14.81 8.56 8.02
CA ALA A 189 -14.41 9.34 6.85
C ALA A 189 -14.05 8.42 5.67
N VAL A 190 -13.26 7.38 5.90
CA VAL A 190 -12.91 6.43 4.83
C VAL A 190 -14.13 5.64 4.38
N ALA A 191 -14.99 5.20 5.32
CA ALA A 191 -16.18 4.43 4.99
C ALA A 191 -17.17 5.25 4.14
N ARG A 192 -17.42 6.53 4.49
CA ARG A 192 -18.25 7.44 3.67
C ARG A 192 -17.66 7.63 2.27
N ALA A 193 -16.35 7.88 2.17
CA ALA A 193 -15.70 8.10 0.89
C ALA A 193 -15.79 6.85 -0.02
N LEU A 194 -15.52 5.66 0.55
CA LEU A 194 -15.59 4.39 -0.18
C LEU A 194 -17.04 3.98 -0.50
N GLY A 195 -18.02 4.38 0.30
CA GLY A 195 -19.45 4.20 0.01
C GLY A 195 -19.92 4.90 -1.27
N GLY A 196 -19.12 5.81 -1.80
CA GLY A 196 -19.31 6.39 -3.13
C GLY A 196 -18.95 5.49 -4.32
N LEU A 197 -18.31 4.33 -4.11
CA LEU A 197 -17.94 3.39 -5.17
C LEU A 197 -19.17 2.88 -5.92
N ARG A 198 -19.06 2.79 -7.25
CA ARG A 198 -20.13 2.30 -8.14
C ARG A 198 -19.54 1.33 -9.14
N ALA A 199 -20.11 0.13 -9.20
CA ALA A 199 -19.85 -0.87 -10.22
C ALA A 199 -21.11 -1.71 -10.44
N LYS A 200 -21.23 -2.38 -11.58
CA LYS A 200 -22.45 -3.11 -11.94
C LYS A 200 -22.75 -4.26 -10.97
N ASP A 201 -21.72 -4.98 -10.56
CA ASP A 201 -21.81 -6.13 -9.66
C ASP A 201 -21.38 -5.80 -8.22
N GLY A 202 -21.24 -4.49 -7.90
CA GLY A 202 -20.99 -3.99 -6.55
C GLY A 202 -19.53 -3.71 -6.21
N ALA A 203 -19.30 -3.39 -4.93
CA ALA A 203 -18.00 -3.08 -4.36
C ALA A 203 -17.70 -4.03 -3.20
N PHE A 204 -16.56 -4.69 -3.27
CA PHE A 204 -16.11 -5.70 -2.31
C PHE A 204 -14.81 -5.26 -1.64
N ALA A 205 -14.66 -5.58 -0.37
CA ALA A 205 -13.45 -5.26 0.37
C ALA A 205 -12.95 -6.48 1.17
N CYS A 206 -11.65 -6.60 1.35
CA CYS A 206 -11.03 -7.37 2.43
C CYS A 206 -10.29 -6.43 3.37
N MET A 207 -9.87 -6.93 4.52
CA MET A 207 -9.14 -6.17 5.53
C MET A 207 -7.63 -6.31 5.32
N GLY A 208 -6.88 -5.28 5.72
CA GLY A 208 -5.42 -5.32 5.81
C GLY A 208 -4.95 -5.21 7.26
N ASN A 209 -3.64 -5.37 7.48
CA ASN A 209 -3.07 -5.40 8.82
C ASN A 209 -3.23 -4.07 9.57
N HIS A 210 -3.13 -2.93 8.87
CA HIS A 210 -3.34 -1.62 9.49
C HIS A 210 -4.76 -1.39 9.97
N ASP A 211 -5.74 -2.02 9.34
CA ASP A 211 -7.14 -1.93 9.74
C ASP A 211 -7.39 -2.53 11.13
N TYR A 212 -6.52 -3.46 11.57
CA TYR A 212 -6.52 -4.06 12.91
C TYR A 212 -5.63 -3.35 13.94
N PHE A 213 -4.90 -2.32 13.53
CA PHE A 213 -4.24 -1.41 14.49
C PHE A 213 -5.22 -0.39 15.09
N THR A 214 -6.48 -0.55 14.80
CA THR A 214 -7.63 0.14 15.37
C THR A 214 -8.70 -0.85 15.80
N ASP A 215 -9.95 -0.39 15.97
CA ASP A 215 -11.11 -1.28 16.08
C ASP A 215 -11.56 -1.75 14.68
N GLY A 216 -10.96 -2.86 14.21
CA GLY A 216 -11.29 -3.44 12.91
C GLY A 216 -12.76 -3.81 12.78
N GLU A 217 -13.42 -4.23 13.86
CA GLU A 217 -14.86 -4.53 13.85
C GLU A 217 -15.71 -3.27 13.63
N HIS A 218 -15.30 -2.15 14.21
CA HIS A 218 -15.96 -0.88 13.94
C HIS A 218 -15.80 -0.45 12.48
N LEU A 219 -14.60 -0.59 11.92
CA LEU A 219 -14.34 -0.32 10.50
C LEU A 219 -15.22 -1.18 9.59
N VAL A 220 -15.30 -2.49 9.85
CA VAL A 220 -16.17 -3.42 9.09
C VAL A 220 -17.63 -2.98 9.14
N ARG A 221 -18.14 -2.64 10.33
CA ARG A 221 -19.53 -2.15 10.47
C ARG A 221 -19.76 -0.89 9.65
N GLN A 222 -18.84 0.06 9.68
CA GLN A 222 -18.96 1.32 8.92
C GLN A 222 -18.87 1.09 7.40
N LEU A 223 -18.01 0.21 6.92
CA LEU A 223 -17.93 -0.13 5.50
C LEU A 223 -19.24 -0.77 5.03
N ARG A 224 -19.75 -1.75 5.77
CA ARG A 224 -21.05 -2.41 5.44
C ARG A 224 -22.22 -1.44 5.47
N HIS A 225 -22.27 -0.55 6.47
CA HIS A 225 -23.28 0.51 6.56
C HIS A 225 -23.26 1.44 5.34
N ASN A 226 -22.08 1.70 4.77
CA ASN A 226 -21.90 2.51 3.58
C ASN A 226 -21.98 1.72 2.26
N GLY A 227 -22.44 0.46 2.28
CA GLY A 227 -22.78 -0.33 1.10
C GLY A 227 -21.66 -1.17 0.51
N LEU A 228 -20.51 -1.33 1.19
CA LEU A 228 -19.48 -2.26 0.76
C LEU A 228 -19.76 -3.68 1.30
N THR A 229 -19.55 -4.68 0.46
CA THR A 229 -19.50 -6.07 0.91
C THR A 229 -18.11 -6.39 1.42
N VAL A 230 -17.96 -6.51 2.75
CA VAL A 230 -16.66 -6.85 3.37
C VAL A 230 -16.58 -8.35 3.54
N LEU A 231 -15.65 -8.98 2.82
CA LEU A 231 -15.39 -10.42 2.85
C LEU A 231 -14.28 -10.72 3.87
N ARG A 232 -14.59 -11.63 4.81
CA ARG A 232 -13.66 -12.09 5.84
C ARG A 232 -13.74 -13.59 5.95
N ASN A 233 -12.88 -14.28 5.22
CA ASN A 233 -12.86 -15.72 5.08
C ASN A 233 -14.20 -16.25 4.54
N GLU A 234 -14.71 -15.58 3.55
CA GLU A 234 -15.99 -15.89 2.90
C GLU A 234 -15.96 -15.48 1.43
N GLY A 235 -16.88 -16.02 0.66
CA GLY A 235 -17.00 -15.68 -0.75
C GLY A 235 -18.45 -15.71 -1.21
N VAL A 236 -18.68 -15.07 -2.36
CA VAL A 236 -20.00 -14.95 -2.99
C VAL A 236 -19.91 -15.33 -4.46
N VAL A 237 -20.98 -15.89 -4.99
CA VAL A 237 -21.13 -16.11 -6.43
C VAL A 237 -21.81 -14.90 -7.04
N LEU A 238 -21.18 -14.29 -8.03
CA LEU A 238 -21.78 -13.27 -8.88
C LEU A 238 -22.31 -13.95 -10.15
N GLU A 239 -23.54 -13.62 -10.52
CA GLU A 239 -24.15 -14.11 -11.75
C GLU A 239 -24.27 -12.97 -12.76
N ARG A 240 -23.78 -13.23 -13.97
CA ARG A 240 -23.83 -12.25 -15.06
C ARG A 240 -24.10 -12.89 -16.39
N ASN A 241 -25.23 -12.55 -17.00
CA ASN A 241 -25.63 -13.07 -18.31
C ASN A 241 -25.60 -14.62 -18.38
N GLY A 242 -25.92 -15.29 -17.28
CA GLY A 242 -25.87 -16.77 -17.18
C GLY A 242 -24.50 -17.35 -16.79
N ALA A 243 -23.43 -16.55 -16.81
CA ALA A 243 -22.13 -16.98 -16.31
C ALA A 243 -21.96 -16.66 -14.82
N ARG A 244 -21.10 -17.41 -14.14
CA ARG A 244 -20.80 -17.25 -12.72
C ARG A 244 -19.34 -16.87 -12.51
N LEU A 245 -19.09 -15.97 -11.57
CA LEU A 245 -17.78 -15.62 -11.05
C LEU A 245 -17.81 -15.74 -9.53
N TYR A 246 -16.86 -16.44 -8.93
CA TYR A 246 -16.72 -16.50 -7.49
C TYR A 246 -15.78 -15.42 -7.02
N VAL A 247 -16.24 -14.55 -6.10
CA VAL A 247 -15.41 -13.53 -5.46
C VAL A 247 -15.27 -13.91 -4.00
N ALA A 248 -14.03 -14.22 -3.60
CA ALA A 248 -13.69 -14.58 -2.23
C ALA A 248 -12.81 -13.49 -1.60
N GLY A 249 -12.81 -13.40 -0.28
CA GLY A 249 -11.90 -12.56 0.48
C GLY A 249 -11.43 -13.27 1.74
N VAL A 250 -10.13 -13.26 1.96
CA VAL A 250 -9.54 -13.67 3.22
C VAL A 250 -9.41 -12.48 4.17
N ASP A 251 -9.38 -12.78 5.46
CA ASP A 251 -9.05 -11.80 6.49
C ASP A 251 -7.52 -11.64 6.57
N ASP A 252 -7.02 -10.80 7.45
CA ASP A 252 -5.61 -10.40 7.50
C ASP A 252 -4.68 -11.52 8.00
N THR A 253 -3.63 -11.81 7.21
CA THR A 253 -2.60 -12.83 7.51
C THR A 253 -1.68 -12.39 8.65
N TRP A 254 -1.32 -11.12 8.75
CA TRP A 254 -0.42 -10.59 9.76
C TRP A 254 -0.96 -10.71 11.18
N THR A 255 -2.26 -10.55 11.34
CA THR A 255 -2.95 -10.76 12.62
C THR A 255 -3.44 -12.21 12.79
N ARG A 256 -3.12 -13.09 11.83
CA ARG A 256 -3.48 -14.53 11.82
C ARG A 256 -4.98 -14.76 11.91
N ARG A 257 -5.72 -14.04 11.09
CA ARG A 257 -7.18 -14.14 10.95
C ARG A 257 -7.61 -14.79 9.66
N ASP A 258 -6.67 -14.97 8.74
CA ASP A 258 -6.88 -15.59 7.44
C ASP A 258 -7.29 -17.05 7.56
N ASP A 259 -8.20 -17.45 6.69
CA ASP A 259 -8.67 -18.83 6.53
C ASP A 259 -9.10 -19.00 5.07
N LEU A 260 -8.15 -19.41 4.23
CA LEU A 260 -8.37 -19.57 2.79
C LEU A 260 -9.36 -20.72 2.50
N ASP A 261 -9.28 -21.82 3.25
CA ASP A 261 -10.18 -22.97 3.07
C ASP A 261 -11.64 -22.57 3.30
N ARG A 262 -11.88 -21.79 4.34
CA ARG A 262 -13.21 -21.24 4.64
C ARG A 262 -13.65 -20.23 3.58
N ALA A 263 -12.77 -19.37 3.09
CA ALA A 263 -13.08 -18.42 2.03
C ALA A 263 -13.53 -19.13 0.73
N LEU A 264 -12.96 -20.29 0.44
CA LEU A 264 -13.25 -21.08 -0.75
C LEU A 264 -14.29 -22.19 -0.54
N ALA A 265 -14.75 -22.43 0.68
CA ALA A 265 -15.64 -23.56 1.02
C ALA A 265 -16.96 -23.58 0.24
N LYS A 266 -17.45 -22.42 -0.20
CA LYS A 266 -18.70 -22.30 -0.98
C LYS A 266 -18.45 -22.07 -2.47
N ARG A 267 -17.22 -22.23 -2.94
CA ARG A 267 -16.87 -22.07 -4.35
C ARG A 267 -17.50 -23.19 -5.16
N PRO A 268 -18.36 -22.89 -6.15
CA PRO A 268 -18.90 -23.93 -7.03
C PRO A 268 -17.81 -24.49 -7.94
N GLU A 269 -17.89 -25.76 -8.25
CA GLU A 269 -16.95 -26.42 -9.14
C GLU A 269 -16.93 -25.77 -10.53
N GLY A 270 -15.74 -25.57 -11.10
CA GLY A 270 -15.55 -25.01 -12.44
C GLY A 270 -15.88 -23.53 -12.57
N VAL A 271 -16.18 -22.84 -11.48
CA VAL A 271 -16.43 -21.40 -11.50
C VAL A 271 -15.12 -20.64 -11.28
N PRO A 272 -14.71 -19.73 -12.20
CA PRO A 272 -13.50 -18.93 -12.03
C PRO A 272 -13.59 -18.06 -10.78
N THR A 273 -12.45 -17.92 -10.10
CA THR A 273 -12.34 -17.30 -8.77
C THR A 273 -11.45 -16.07 -8.81
N VAL A 274 -11.94 -14.99 -8.22
CA VAL A 274 -11.14 -13.80 -7.86
C VAL A 274 -11.04 -13.75 -6.34
N LEU A 275 -9.82 -13.84 -5.83
CA LEU A 275 -9.52 -13.78 -4.39
C LEU A 275 -9.00 -12.38 -4.02
N LEU A 276 -9.58 -11.78 -3.01
CA LEU A 276 -9.08 -10.59 -2.34
C LEU A 276 -8.24 -11.03 -1.15
N ALA A 277 -6.94 -10.76 -1.18
CA ALA A 277 -6.01 -11.03 -0.10
C ALA A 277 -5.05 -9.84 0.02
N HIS A 278 -5.10 -9.13 1.14
CA HIS A 278 -4.25 -7.95 1.30
C HIS A 278 -2.77 -8.28 1.12
N ASP A 279 -2.30 -9.33 1.80
CA ASP A 279 -0.92 -9.81 1.73
C ASP A 279 -0.68 -10.68 0.49
N PRO A 280 0.27 -10.32 -0.40
CA PRO A 280 0.59 -11.11 -1.58
C PRO A 280 1.30 -12.43 -1.27
N ASP A 281 1.84 -12.62 -0.07
CA ASP A 281 2.53 -13.85 0.31
C ASP A 281 1.57 -15.04 0.50
N LEU A 282 0.26 -14.81 0.51
CA LEU A 282 -0.77 -15.87 0.42
C LEU A 282 -0.88 -16.49 -0.98
N PHE A 283 -0.30 -15.88 -2.02
CA PHE A 283 -0.46 -16.34 -3.40
C PHE A 283 -0.05 -17.78 -3.67
N PRO A 284 1.05 -18.35 -3.10
CA PRO A 284 1.37 -19.76 -3.29
C PRO A 284 0.27 -20.72 -2.79
N GLU A 285 -0.39 -20.38 -1.68
CA GLU A 285 -1.51 -21.17 -1.15
C GLU A 285 -2.75 -21.04 -2.03
N ALA A 286 -3.04 -19.81 -2.50
CA ALA A 286 -4.14 -19.56 -3.45
C ALA A 286 -3.93 -20.32 -4.78
N GLU A 287 -2.70 -20.36 -5.29
CA GLU A 287 -2.33 -21.15 -6.47
C GLU A 287 -2.57 -22.66 -6.26
N ALA A 288 -2.14 -23.19 -5.11
CA ALA A 288 -2.36 -24.60 -4.76
C ALA A 288 -3.84 -24.96 -4.69
N GLN A 289 -4.71 -24.01 -4.36
CA GLN A 289 -6.16 -24.10 -4.35
C GLN A 289 -6.80 -23.78 -5.72
N ALA A 290 -5.99 -23.66 -6.80
CA ALA A 290 -6.43 -23.35 -8.15
C ALA A 290 -7.28 -22.06 -8.25
N VAL A 291 -6.91 -21.00 -7.51
CA VAL A 291 -7.48 -19.67 -7.65
C VAL A 291 -6.91 -19.02 -8.91
N GLU A 292 -7.77 -18.54 -9.81
CA GLU A 292 -7.35 -17.99 -11.10
C GLU A 292 -6.75 -16.60 -11.00
N LEU A 293 -7.26 -15.76 -10.09
CA LEU A 293 -6.77 -14.39 -9.89
C LEU A 293 -6.77 -14.00 -8.42
N THR A 294 -5.62 -13.65 -7.89
CA THR A 294 -5.47 -13.02 -6.56
C THR A 294 -5.17 -11.52 -6.72
N LEU A 295 -5.88 -10.69 -5.98
CA LEU A 295 -5.70 -9.25 -5.93
C LEU A 295 -5.17 -8.85 -4.55
N SER A 296 -3.97 -8.27 -4.51
CA SER A 296 -3.29 -7.90 -3.26
C SER A 296 -2.81 -6.44 -3.27
N GLY A 297 -2.43 -5.95 -2.10
CA GLY A 297 -1.80 -4.66 -1.86
C GLY A 297 -0.56 -4.79 -0.97
N HIS A 298 -0.59 -4.18 0.23
CA HIS A 298 0.33 -4.32 1.34
C HIS A 298 1.73 -3.74 1.12
N THR A 299 2.35 -4.02 0.00
CA THR A 299 3.76 -3.73 -0.26
C THR A 299 4.05 -2.28 -0.62
N HIS A 300 3.04 -1.52 -1.03
CA HIS A 300 3.16 -0.19 -1.66
C HIS A 300 4.13 -0.14 -2.87
N GLY A 301 4.51 -1.30 -3.43
CA GLY A 301 5.62 -1.41 -4.37
C GLY A 301 6.96 -0.99 -3.76
N GLY A 302 7.07 -1.09 -2.43
CA GLY A 302 8.18 -0.60 -1.62
C GLY A 302 8.18 0.90 -1.40
N GLN A 303 7.19 1.63 -1.93
CA GLN A 303 7.03 3.10 -1.84
C GLN A 303 8.26 3.89 -2.32
N LEU A 304 9.46 3.43 -1.99
CA LEU A 304 10.75 3.96 -2.45
C LEU A 304 11.51 2.92 -3.27
N GLY A 305 12.02 3.33 -4.42
CA GLY A 305 12.78 2.48 -5.34
C GLY A 305 13.43 3.29 -6.45
N VAL A 306 14.14 2.64 -7.33
CA VAL A 306 14.80 3.30 -8.47
C VAL A 306 13.78 3.50 -9.60
N PRO A 307 13.55 4.76 -10.05
CA PRO A 307 12.67 5.02 -11.18
C PRO A 307 13.07 4.22 -12.42
N GLY A 308 12.09 3.54 -13.05
CA GLY A 308 12.34 2.72 -14.24
C GLY A 308 12.91 1.33 -13.96
N VAL A 309 13.31 1.02 -12.73
CA VAL A 309 13.86 -0.29 -12.33
C VAL A 309 13.06 -0.90 -11.17
N PRO A 310 11.87 -1.47 -11.42
CA PRO A 310 10.97 -1.97 -10.36
C PRO A 310 11.60 -3.02 -9.44
N ARG A 311 12.63 -3.73 -9.94
CA ARG A 311 13.36 -4.73 -9.14
C ARG A 311 14.22 -4.10 -8.03
N LEU A 312 14.53 -2.80 -8.12
CA LEU A 312 15.27 -2.04 -7.13
C LEU A 312 14.32 -1.17 -6.30
N SER A 313 13.41 -1.81 -5.58
CA SER A 313 12.49 -1.16 -4.64
C SER A 313 12.62 -1.78 -3.26
N LEU A 314 12.29 -1.00 -2.22
CA LEU A 314 12.32 -1.49 -0.83
C LEU A 314 11.34 -2.67 -0.61
N GLY A 315 10.25 -2.75 -1.37
CA GLY A 315 9.30 -3.86 -1.30
C GLY A 315 9.92 -5.24 -1.58
N ARG A 316 11.02 -5.29 -2.33
CA ARG A 316 11.75 -6.54 -2.61
C ARG A 316 12.52 -7.10 -1.42
N PHE A 317 12.76 -6.29 -0.40
CA PHE A 317 13.31 -6.75 0.87
C PHE A 317 12.25 -7.37 1.78
N VAL A 318 10.97 -7.08 1.51
CA VAL A 318 9.83 -7.60 2.28
C VAL A 318 9.29 -8.88 1.65
N THR A 319 9.05 -8.87 0.34
CA THR A 319 8.49 -10.02 -0.39
C THR A 319 9.01 -10.11 -1.83
N VAL A 320 8.95 -11.31 -2.40
CA VAL A 320 9.22 -11.54 -3.82
C VAL A 320 8.10 -10.97 -4.71
N TRP A 321 6.93 -10.69 -4.17
CA TRP A 321 5.75 -10.19 -4.86
C TRP A 321 5.56 -8.68 -4.68
N ALA A 322 6.59 -7.89 -4.91
CA ALA A 322 6.61 -6.49 -4.52
C ALA A 322 5.60 -5.59 -5.25
N ALA A 323 5.32 -5.75 -6.52
CA ALA A 323 4.33 -4.96 -7.26
C ALA A 323 4.09 -5.47 -8.69
N GLY A 324 2.87 -5.30 -9.18
CA GLY A 324 2.50 -5.57 -10.57
C GLY A 324 1.90 -6.96 -10.78
N LEU A 325 1.96 -7.44 -12.01
CA LEU A 325 1.33 -8.69 -12.42
C LEU A 325 2.35 -9.84 -12.44
N TYR A 326 1.99 -10.93 -11.77
CA TYR A 326 2.74 -12.17 -11.72
C TYR A 326 1.86 -13.32 -12.22
N ARG A 327 2.50 -14.38 -12.69
CA ARG A 327 1.83 -15.61 -13.11
C ARG A 327 2.63 -16.82 -12.63
N ARG A 328 1.92 -17.79 -12.08
CA ARG A 328 2.41 -19.14 -11.83
C ARG A 328 1.37 -20.12 -12.38
N ASP A 329 1.78 -21.01 -13.24
CA ASP A 329 0.92 -21.96 -13.93
C ASP A 329 -0.35 -21.32 -14.53
N ARG A 330 -1.51 -21.61 -13.94
CA ARG A 330 -2.81 -21.05 -14.35
C ARG A 330 -3.27 -19.89 -13.51
N SER A 331 -2.57 -19.60 -12.42
CA SER A 331 -2.92 -18.58 -11.43
C SER A 331 -2.20 -17.26 -11.68
N TRP A 332 -2.91 -16.17 -11.46
CA TRP A 332 -2.41 -14.81 -11.56
C TRP A 332 -2.46 -14.11 -10.21
N LEU A 333 -1.46 -13.29 -9.95
CA LEU A 333 -1.43 -12.35 -8.83
C LEU A 333 -1.24 -10.95 -9.38
N TYR A 334 -2.06 -10.00 -8.94
CA TYR A 334 -1.79 -8.60 -9.13
C TYR A 334 -1.58 -7.91 -7.78
N VAL A 335 -0.39 -7.34 -7.59
CA VAL A 335 -0.03 -6.59 -6.38
C VAL A 335 -0.09 -5.10 -6.70
N ASN A 336 -1.07 -4.43 -6.11
CA ASN A 336 -1.31 -3.00 -6.25
C ASN A 336 -0.29 -2.20 -5.44
N ARG A 337 0.18 -1.08 -5.98
CA ARG A 337 1.13 -0.19 -5.29
C ARG A 337 0.46 0.73 -4.27
N GLY A 338 -0.84 0.63 -4.12
CA GLY A 338 -1.61 1.49 -3.23
C GLY A 338 -1.84 2.91 -3.75
N ALA A 339 -2.92 3.51 -3.30
CA ALA A 339 -3.28 4.89 -3.63
C ALA A 339 -2.75 5.89 -2.58
N GLY A 340 -2.73 5.49 -1.32
CA GLY A 340 -2.17 6.25 -0.19
C GLY A 340 -0.70 5.97 0.06
N THR A 341 -0.23 6.28 1.24
CA THR A 341 1.14 6.04 1.70
C THR A 341 1.13 5.58 3.15
N THR A 342 2.04 4.68 3.49
CA THR A 342 2.36 4.33 4.88
C THR A 342 3.73 4.90 5.25
N GLY A 343 3.94 5.26 6.52
CA GLY A 343 5.17 5.90 6.94
C GLY A 343 5.37 7.29 6.30
N PRO A 344 6.51 7.56 5.65
CA PRO A 344 6.75 8.85 4.99
C PRO A 344 5.76 9.11 3.87
N PRO A 345 5.18 10.32 3.76
CA PRO A 345 4.24 10.68 2.70
C PRO A 345 4.96 10.95 1.38
N ALA A 346 5.86 10.05 0.99
CA ALA A 346 6.71 10.19 -0.18
C ALA A 346 6.74 8.89 -1.00
N ARG A 347 6.80 9.03 -2.32
CA ARG A 347 6.94 7.93 -3.26
C ARG A 347 8.03 8.23 -4.26
N LEU A 348 8.88 7.23 -4.51
CA LEU A 348 9.90 7.28 -5.55
C LEU A 348 9.95 5.95 -6.29
N GLY A 349 9.86 5.97 -7.60
CA GLY A 349 9.93 4.76 -8.43
C GLY A 349 8.74 3.81 -8.29
N ALA A 350 7.85 4.05 -7.32
CA ALA A 350 6.63 3.31 -7.05
C ALA A 350 5.41 4.26 -7.01
N PRO A 351 5.02 4.84 -8.16
CA PRO A 351 3.92 5.80 -8.20
C PRO A 351 2.61 5.15 -7.75
N ALA A 352 1.80 5.92 -7.00
CA ALA A 352 0.48 5.51 -6.56
C ALA A 352 -0.41 5.09 -7.76
N GLU A 353 -1.31 4.12 -7.55
CA GLU A 353 -2.12 3.60 -8.64
C GLU A 353 -3.55 3.25 -8.27
N LEU A 354 -4.41 3.33 -9.27
CA LEU A 354 -5.73 2.69 -9.34
C LEU A 354 -5.63 1.64 -10.42
N ALA A 355 -5.91 0.38 -10.12
CA ALA A 355 -5.76 -0.67 -11.13
C ALA A 355 -7.10 -1.01 -11.79
N VAL A 356 -7.02 -1.39 -13.06
CA VAL A 356 -8.12 -2.00 -13.81
C VAL A 356 -7.61 -3.32 -14.39
N ILE A 357 -8.17 -4.41 -13.90
CA ILE A 357 -7.85 -5.76 -14.37
C ILE A 357 -8.98 -6.22 -15.29
N THR A 358 -8.64 -6.53 -16.52
CA THR A 358 -9.62 -7.06 -17.49
C THR A 358 -9.43 -8.56 -17.64
N LEU A 359 -10.47 -9.32 -17.35
CA LEU A 359 -10.47 -10.76 -17.57
C LEU A 359 -10.59 -11.05 -19.07
N ARG A 360 -9.82 -12.00 -19.56
CA ARG A 360 -9.83 -12.44 -20.95
C ARG A 360 -9.80 -13.97 -21.02
N ARG A 361 -10.44 -14.51 -22.01
CA ARG A 361 -10.32 -15.93 -22.32
C ARG A 361 -8.89 -16.25 -22.77
N ALA A 362 -8.34 -17.37 -22.28
CA ALA A 362 -7.05 -17.87 -22.70
C ALA A 362 -7.10 -18.53 -24.07
#